data_43ae1c72c2ae422c922f417ab459d0e8
#
_entry.id   43ae1c72c2ae422c922f417ab459d0e8
#
_cell.length_a   1.000
_cell.length_b   1.000
_cell.length_c   1.000
_cell.angle_alpha   90.00
_cell.angle_beta   90.00
_cell.angle_gamma   90.00
#
_symmetry.space_group_name_H-M   'P 1'
#
loop_
_entity.id
_entity.type
_entity.pdbx_description
1 polymer ?
#
loop_
_entity_poly.entity_id
_entity_poly.type
_entity_poly.pdbx_seq_one_letter_code
_entity_poly.pdbx_strand_id
1 'polypeptide(L)'
;ETGIRRAYGNGKEKNPWEEVLHDYAIQPFQQFPYTKGKNATDMAMAIDVMDTLYNEEIDIFAIVSSDSDFTPLAMKLRAKSKMVIGFGEEKTPSPFIHSCNLFVFTDKLGEMVEIDQLPEIATAKDEKKDKKKLRSDTKLMNAIRQAIDESKEDDDWALAAKVSQQISRRTSMSPKNFGYATWPKLIHATESFEERKNAKGHQEFKLKTKAGKQ
;
A
#
# COMPACT_ATOMS: atom_id res chain seq x y z
N GLU A 1 -10.04 -14.55 -4.35
CA GLU A 1 -10.17 -14.58 -5.82
C GLU A 1 -10.74 -13.24 -6.30
N THR A 2 -10.16 -12.64 -7.36
CA THR A 2 -10.67 -11.37 -7.92
C THR A 2 -11.76 -11.70 -8.94
N GLY A 3 -13.02 -11.38 -8.65
CA GLY A 3 -14.16 -11.68 -9.52
C GLY A 3 -14.23 -10.79 -10.76
N ILE A 4 -14.08 -9.47 -10.60
CA ILE A 4 -14.21 -8.48 -11.69
C ILE A 4 -12.88 -7.78 -11.92
N ARG A 5 -12.43 -7.75 -13.19
CA ARG A 5 -11.22 -7.03 -13.62
C ARG A 5 -11.53 -6.22 -14.86
N ARG A 6 -11.40 -4.89 -14.78
CA ARG A 6 -11.75 -3.96 -15.85
C ARG A 6 -10.64 -2.92 -16.05
N ALA A 7 -10.37 -2.57 -17.30
CA ALA A 7 -9.49 -1.49 -17.67
C ALA A 7 -10.22 -0.45 -18.53
N TYR A 8 -10.08 0.82 -18.20
CA TYR A 8 -10.78 1.93 -18.85
C TYR A 8 -9.79 2.74 -19.67
N GLY A 9 -10.13 3.02 -20.93
CA GLY A 9 -9.26 3.75 -21.84
C GLY A 9 -10.02 4.54 -22.92
N ASN A 10 -9.32 5.48 -23.56
CA ASN A 10 -9.85 6.18 -24.71
C ASN A 10 -9.58 5.33 -25.98
N GLY A 11 -10.61 4.97 -26.74
CA GLY A 11 -10.54 4.06 -27.89
C GLY A 11 -9.84 4.61 -29.15
N LYS A 12 -8.90 5.56 -29.06
CA LYS A 12 -8.39 6.27 -30.22
C LYS A 12 -7.10 5.74 -30.85
N GLU A 13 -6.38 4.84 -30.21
CA GLU A 13 -5.09 4.34 -30.73
C GLU A 13 -4.93 2.84 -30.49
N LYS A 14 -4.03 2.18 -31.25
CA LYS A 14 -3.57 0.83 -30.91
C LYS A 14 -3.15 0.81 -29.46
N ASN A 15 -3.94 0.13 -28.63
CA ASN A 15 -3.69 0.05 -27.22
C ASN A 15 -2.50 -0.90 -26.99
N PRO A 16 -1.33 -0.43 -26.53
CA PRO A 16 -0.17 -1.29 -26.29
C PRO A 16 -0.44 -2.33 -25.18
N TRP A 17 -1.55 -2.17 -24.45
CA TRP A 17 -1.99 -3.07 -23.39
C TRP A 17 -2.88 -4.21 -23.88
N GLU A 18 -3.28 -4.25 -25.18
CA GLU A 18 -4.26 -5.20 -25.68
C GLU A 18 -3.88 -6.66 -25.39
N GLU A 19 -2.63 -7.05 -25.69
CA GLU A 19 -2.14 -8.39 -25.38
C GLU A 19 -2.13 -8.67 -23.87
N VAL A 20 -1.64 -7.73 -23.07
CA VAL A 20 -1.58 -7.85 -21.60
C VAL A 20 -2.98 -7.98 -21.00
N LEU A 21 -3.97 -7.21 -21.48
CA LEU A 21 -5.34 -7.30 -20.99
C LEU A 21 -5.93 -8.69 -21.25
N HIS A 22 -5.67 -9.28 -22.41
CA HIS A 22 -6.10 -10.62 -22.75
C HIS A 22 -5.43 -11.69 -21.89
N ASP A 23 -4.10 -11.64 -21.77
CA ASP A 23 -3.32 -12.61 -20.99
C ASP A 23 -3.74 -12.68 -19.52
N TYR A 24 -4.12 -11.53 -18.95
CA TYR A 24 -4.55 -11.45 -17.55
C TYR A 24 -6.06 -11.45 -17.36
N ALA A 25 -6.85 -11.74 -18.42
CA ALA A 25 -8.31 -11.76 -18.39
C ALA A 25 -8.91 -10.46 -17.83
N ILE A 26 -8.38 -9.30 -18.25
CA ILE A 26 -8.88 -7.98 -17.88
C ILE A 26 -9.81 -7.48 -18.98
N GLN A 27 -11.05 -7.16 -18.65
CA GLN A 27 -12.04 -6.68 -19.60
C GLN A 27 -11.76 -5.22 -19.97
N PRO A 28 -11.50 -4.89 -21.25
CA PRO A 28 -11.30 -3.52 -21.68
C PRO A 28 -12.64 -2.79 -21.86
N PHE A 29 -12.72 -1.58 -21.29
CA PHE A 29 -13.80 -0.62 -21.52
C PHE A 29 -13.26 0.59 -22.28
N GLN A 30 -13.70 0.77 -23.51
CA GLN A 30 -13.28 1.90 -24.33
C GLN A 30 -14.36 2.99 -24.32
N GLN A 31 -13.99 4.16 -23.81
CA GLN A 31 -14.85 5.33 -23.77
C GLN A 31 -14.36 6.41 -24.75
N PHE A 32 -15.19 6.71 -25.74
CA PHE A 32 -14.91 7.80 -26.67
C PHE A 32 -15.35 9.12 -26.04
N PRO A 33 -14.45 10.12 -25.91
CA PRO A 33 -14.84 11.43 -25.38
C PRO A 33 -15.76 12.17 -26.38
N TYR A 34 -16.90 12.62 -25.89
CA TYR A 34 -17.85 13.44 -26.69
C TYR A 34 -17.27 14.81 -27.04
N THR A 35 -16.33 15.32 -26.23
CA THR A 35 -15.63 16.59 -26.41
C THR A 35 -14.16 16.41 -26.04
N LYS A 36 -13.24 17.02 -26.81
CA LYS A 36 -11.80 16.97 -26.51
C LYS A 36 -11.47 17.52 -25.12
N GLY A 37 -10.59 16.85 -24.39
CA GLY A 37 -10.10 17.29 -23.07
C GLY A 37 -11.07 17.09 -21.91
N LYS A 38 -12.08 16.20 -22.04
CA LYS A 38 -12.97 15.82 -20.94
C LYS A 38 -12.57 14.47 -20.34
N ASN A 39 -12.75 14.33 -19.02
CA ASN A 39 -12.49 13.12 -18.24
C ASN A 39 -13.57 12.03 -18.45
N ALA A 40 -13.84 11.70 -19.74
CA ALA A 40 -14.92 10.77 -20.08
C ALA A 40 -14.61 9.34 -19.59
N THR A 41 -13.35 8.93 -19.67
CA THR A 41 -12.88 7.63 -19.18
C THR A 41 -13.01 7.50 -17.68
N ASP A 42 -12.60 8.53 -16.92
CA ASP A 42 -12.67 8.55 -15.47
C ASP A 42 -14.11 8.53 -14.98
N MET A 43 -14.98 9.28 -15.67
CA MET A 43 -16.42 9.28 -15.39
C MET A 43 -17.05 7.91 -15.67
N ALA A 44 -16.68 7.26 -16.79
CA ALA A 44 -17.16 5.92 -17.10
C ALA A 44 -16.73 4.90 -16.05
N MET A 45 -15.47 4.97 -15.60
CA MET A 45 -14.98 4.13 -14.51
C MET A 45 -15.74 4.40 -13.20
N ALA A 46 -15.95 5.66 -12.85
CA ALA A 46 -16.66 6.01 -11.62
C ALA A 46 -18.11 5.52 -11.61
N ILE A 47 -18.81 5.66 -12.73
CA ILE A 47 -20.20 5.17 -12.90
C ILE A 47 -20.24 3.65 -12.76
N ASP A 48 -19.35 2.93 -13.44
CA ASP A 48 -19.30 1.48 -13.44
C ASP A 48 -18.94 0.90 -12.06
N VAL A 49 -18.02 1.55 -11.33
CA VAL A 49 -17.71 1.19 -9.95
C VAL A 49 -18.92 1.41 -9.03
N MET A 50 -19.68 2.49 -9.24
CA MET A 50 -20.90 2.75 -8.46
C MET A 50 -22.02 1.76 -8.80
N ASP A 51 -22.17 1.38 -10.07
CA ASP A 51 -23.10 0.33 -10.49
C ASP A 51 -22.74 -1.01 -9.84
N THR A 52 -21.47 -1.40 -9.92
CA THR A 52 -20.93 -2.58 -9.26
C THR A 52 -21.16 -2.58 -7.74
N LEU A 53 -20.98 -1.43 -7.07
CA LEU A 53 -21.21 -1.30 -5.63
C LEU A 53 -22.65 -1.63 -5.21
N TYR A 54 -23.63 -1.31 -6.06
CA TYR A 54 -25.05 -1.49 -5.72
C TYR A 54 -25.66 -2.78 -6.25
N ASN A 55 -25.09 -3.36 -7.31
CA ASN A 55 -25.66 -4.53 -7.97
C ASN A 55 -24.89 -5.82 -7.66
N GLU A 56 -23.67 -5.73 -7.14
CA GLU A 56 -22.82 -6.89 -6.88
C GLU A 56 -22.43 -7.00 -5.40
N GLU A 57 -22.29 -8.22 -4.91
CA GLU A 57 -21.81 -8.50 -3.54
C GLU A 57 -20.28 -8.47 -3.48
N ILE A 58 -19.69 -7.29 -3.59
CA ILE A 58 -18.24 -7.09 -3.55
C ILE A 58 -17.86 -6.35 -2.29
N ASP A 59 -16.90 -6.88 -1.52
CA ASP A 59 -16.39 -6.29 -0.28
C ASP A 59 -15.13 -5.47 -0.46
N ILE A 60 -14.35 -5.74 -1.52
CA ILE A 60 -13.04 -5.13 -1.75
C ILE A 60 -12.96 -4.54 -3.14
N PHE A 61 -12.65 -3.25 -3.22
CA PHE A 61 -12.42 -2.53 -4.46
C PHE A 61 -10.94 -2.15 -4.60
N ALA A 62 -10.30 -2.62 -5.67
CA ALA A 62 -8.95 -2.22 -6.04
C ALA A 62 -9.01 -1.14 -7.13
N ILE A 63 -8.56 0.07 -6.84
CA ILE A 63 -8.55 1.21 -7.78
C ILE A 63 -7.10 1.50 -8.17
N VAL A 64 -6.80 1.35 -9.47
CA VAL A 64 -5.47 1.60 -10.04
C VAL A 64 -5.50 2.94 -10.75
N SER A 65 -5.07 4.00 -10.08
CA SER A 65 -4.98 5.36 -10.63
C SER A 65 -4.07 6.23 -9.75
N SER A 66 -3.47 7.25 -10.35
CA SER A 66 -2.76 8.34 -9.64
C SER A 66 -3.55 9.64 -9.61
N ASP A 67 -4.81 9.62 -10.10
CA ASP A 67 -5.65 10.81 -10.17
C ASP A 67 -6.42 11.04 -8.87
N SER A 68 -6.32 12.26 -8.35
CA SER A 68 -7.03 12.68 -7.14
C SER A 68 -8.55 12.83 -7.34
N ASP A 69 -9.03 12.89 -8.58
CA ASP A 69 -10.46 12.98 -8.89
C ASP A 69 -11.23 11.74 -8.46
N PHE A 70 -10.55 10.62 -8.22
CA PHE A 70 -11.14 9.42 -7.62
C PHE A 70 -11.28 9.46 -6.10
N THR A 71 -10.81 10.53 -5.42
CA THR A 71 -10.98 10.68 -3.96
C THR A 71 -12.43 10.56 -3.50
N PRO A 72 -13.43 11.23 -4.13
CA PRO A 72 -14.83 11.09 -3.73
C PRO A 72 -15.37 9.68 -3.91
N LEU A 73 -14.93 8.97 -4.96
CA LEU A 73 -15.29 7.57 -5.20
C LEU A 73 -14.80 6.66 -4.07
N ALA A 74 -13.52 6.75 -3.72
CA ALA A 74 -12.94 5.97 -2.62
C ALA A 74 -13.64 6.26 -1.28
N MET A 75 -13.93 7.53 -0.98
CA MET A 75 -14.69 7.93 0.21
C MET A 75 -16.10 7.33 0.22
N LYS A 76 -16.78 7.29 -0.93
CA LYS A 76 -18.13 6.71 -1.05
C LYS A 76 -18.13 5.21 -0.83
N LEU A 77 -17.16 4.48 -1.38
CA LEU A 77 -17.00 3.03 -1.17
C LEU A 77 -16.78 2.73 0.32
N ARG A 78 -15.88 3.48 0.98
CA ARG A 78 -15.62 3.34 2.42
C ARG A 78 -16.85 3.68 3.28
N ALA A 79 -17.62 4.70 2.91
CA ALA A 79 -18.87 5.05 3.58
C ALA A 79 -19.93 3.92 3.47
N LYS A 80 -19.79 3.04 2.50
CA LYS A 80 -20.59 1.81 2.33
C LYS A 80 -19.93 0.58 2.96
N SER A 81 -18.96 0.79 3.85
CA SER A 81 -18.21 -0.26 4.55
C SER A 81 -17.40 -1.20 3.64
N LYS A 82 -17.11 -0.75 2.41
CA LYS A 82 -16.26 -1.50 1.50
C LYS A 82 -14.79 -1.18 1.74
N MET A 83 -13.92 -2.19 1.59
CA MET A 83 -12.48 -2.02 1.66
C MET A 83 -11.97 -1.46 0.34
N VAL A 84 -11.21 -0.37 0.37
CA VAL A 84 -10.62 0.26 -0.81
C VAL A 84 -9.11 0.11 -0.76
N ILE A 85 -8.54 -0.52 -1.79
CA ILE A 85 -7.11 -0.65 -2.01
C ILE A 85 -6.74 0.21 -3.21
N GLY A 86 -6.01 1.31 -2.98
CA GLY A 86 -5.48 2.16 -4.05
C GLY A 86 -4.14 1.66 -4.56
N PHE A 87 -3.94 1.74 -5.86
CA PHE A 87 -2.64 1.52 -6.52
C PHE A 87 -2.33 2.75 -7.37
N GLY A 88 -1.16 3.33 -7.21
CA GLY A 88 -0.75 4.51 -7.98
C GLY A 88 0.73 4.83 -7.80
N GLU A 89 1.23 5.80 -8.54
CA GLU A 89 2.61 6.24 -8.48
C GLU A 89 2.92 7.02 -7.20
N GLU A 90 4.21 7.18 -6.86
CA GLU A 90 4.66 7.94 -5.67
C GLU A 90 4.20 9.41 -5.70
N LYS A 91 4.00 9.97 -6.90
CA LYS A 91 3.49 11.34 -7.10
C LYS A 91 1.98 11.51 -6.82
N THR A 92 1.25 10.42 -6.54
CA THR A 92 -0.20 10.47 -6.27
C THR A 92 -0.52 11.45 -5.15
N PRO A 93 -1.51 12.36 -5.33
CA PRO A 93 -1.86 13.34 -4.31
C PRO A 93 -2.36 12.70 -3.01
N SER A 94 -1.92 13.26 -1.89
CA SER A 94 -2.26 12.78 -0.53
C SER A 94 -3.76 12.58 -0.27
N PRO A 95 -4.70 13.41 -0.79
CA PRO A 95 -6.11 13.19 -0.58
C PRO A 95 -6.59 11.83 -1.08
N PHE A 96 -6.15 11.39 -2.25
CA PHE A 96 -6.51 10.08 -2.79
C PHE A 96 -5.87 8.94 -1.98
N ILE A 97 -4.58 9.06 -1.63
CA ILE A 97 -3.88 8.08 -0.79
C ILE A 97 -4.64 7.88 0.54
N HIS A 98 -5.00 8.96 1.22
CA HIS A 98 -5.68 8.91 2.52
C HIS A 98 -7.14 8.47 2.43
N SER A 99 -7.77 8.58 1.27
CA SER A 99 -9.13 8.10 1.05
C SER A 99 -9.22 6.58 0.95
N CYS A 100 -8.11 5.88 0.67
CA CYS A 100 -8.04 4.44 0.63
C CYS A 100 -7.79 3.82 2.01
N ASN A 101 -8.21 2.56 2.22
CA ASN A 101 -7.85 1.80 3.42
C ASN A 101 -6.39 1.35 3.38
N LEU A 102 -5.92 1.02 2.17
CA LEU A 102 -4.54 0.67 1.87
C LEU A 102 -4.14 1.33 0.56
N PHE A 103 -2.91 1.85 0.46
CA PHE A 103 -2.36 2.37 -0.79
C PHE A 103 -1.01 1.71 -1.10
N VAL A 104 -0.83 1.28 -2.34
CA VAL A 104 0.37 0.60 -2.83
C VAL A 104 0.97 1.43 -3.96
N PHE A 105 2.23 1.81 -3.85
CA PHE A 105 2.95 2.55 -4.89
C PHE A 105 3.43 1.59 -5.98
N THR A 106 2.95 1.81 -7.23
CA THR A 106 3.22 0.93 -8.37
C THR A 106 4.65 1.01 -8.86
N ASP A 107 5.28 2.17 -8.78
CA ASP A 107 6.68 2.43 -9.14
C ASP A 107 7.69 1.70 -8.21
N LYS A 108 7.24 1.28 -7.03
CA LYS A 108 8.06 0.49 -6.09
C LYS A 108 7.82 -1.02 -6.20
N LEU A 109 6.88 -1.47 -7.02
CA LEU A 109 6.63 -2.90 -7.20
C LEU A 109 7.73 -3.62 -7.99
N GLY A 110 8.37 -2.94 -8.93
CA GLY A 110 9.47 -3.47 -9.74
C GLY A 110 10.74 -3.76 -8.94
N GLU A 111 11.01 -2.95 -7.92
CA GLU A 111 12.14 -3.17 -7.00
C GLU A 111 11.96 -4.43 -6.12
N MET A 112 10.75 -4.98 -6.07
CA MET A 112 10.41 -6.17 -5.26
C MET A 112 10.58 -7.51 -6.01
N VAL A 113 10.55 -7.49 -7.34
CA VAL A 113 10.66 -8.74 -8.15
C VAL A 113 12.10 -9.26 -8.15
N GLU A 114 13.09 -8.38 -7.97
CA GLU A 114 14.50 -8.79 -7.89
C GLU A 114 14.87 -9.42 -6.54
N ILE A 115 14.06 -9.23 -5.49
CA ILE A 115 14.36 -9.71 -4.12
C ILE A 115 14.03 -11.20 -3.93
N ASP A 116 13.09 -11.75 -4.68
CA ASP A 116 12.71 -13.17 -4.56
C ASP A 116 13.61 -14.14 -5.38
N GLN A 117 14.55 -13.63 -6.18
CA GLN A 117 15.45 -14.45 -7.00
C GLN A 117 16.94 -14.36 -6.67
N LEU A 118 17.32 -13.69 -5.57
CA LEU A 118 18.74 -13.63 -5.21
C LEU A 118 19.05 -14.55 -4.03
N PRO A 119 19.98 -15.54 -4.24
CA PRO A 119 20.77 -16.04 -3.14
C PRO A 119 21.75 -14.94 -2.73
N GLU A 120 21.74 -14.61 -1.44
CA GLU A 120 22.80 -13.92 -0.69
C GLU A 120 23.90 -13.21 -1.51
N ILE A 121 23.76 -11.91 -1.80
CA ILE A 121 24.85 -10.91 -1.81
C ILE A 121 24.20 -9.51 -1.98
N ALA A 122 23.66 -8.96 -0.90
CA ALA A 122 23.47 -7.51 -0.80
C ALA A 122 24.73 -6.95 -0.15
N THR A 123 25.48 -6.13 -0.90
CA THR A 123 26.70 -5.53 -0.38
C THR A 123 26.36 -4.52 0.73
N ALA A 124 27.16 -4.53 1.80
CA ALA A 124 26.98 -3.72 3.02
C ALA A 124 26.82 -2.18 2.81
N LYS A 125 26.98 -1.70 1.58
CA LYS A 125 26.80 -0.29 1.20
C LYS A 125 25.35 0.08 0.86
N ASP A 126 24.59 -0.82 0.22
CA ASP A 126 23.19 -0.56 -0.19
C ASP A 126 22.24 -0.71 0.99
N GLU A 127 22.47 -1.70 1.86
CA GLU A 127 21.74 -1.83 3.12
C GLU A 127 21.86 -0.59 4.02
N LYS A 128 23.04 0.05 4.09
CA LYS A 128 23.23 1.28 4.89
C LYS A 128 22.48 2.49 4.33
N LYS A 129 22.30 2.58 3.02
CA LYS A 129 21.61 3.68 2.36
C LYS A 129 20.11 3.62 2.60
N ASP A 130 19.53 2.43 2.50
CA ASP A 130 18.11 2.20 2.77
C ASP A 130 17.77 2.38 4.25
N LYS A 131 18.58 1.87 5.16
CA LYS A 131 18.46 2.04 6.61
C LYS A 131 18.46 3.53 7.01
N LYS A 132 19.32 4.34 6.41
CA LYS A 132 19.39 5.78 6.67
C LYS A 132 18.13 6.49 6.16
N LYS A 133 17.63 6.12 4.99
CA LYS A 133 16.41 6.65 4.39
C LYS A 133 15.18 6.30 5.25
N LEU A 134 15.06 5.05 5.71
CA LEU A 134 13.98 4.60 6.59
C LEU A 134 13.98 5.36 7.93
N ARG A 135 15.15 5.54 8.55
CA ARG A 135 15.28 6.28 9.81
C ARG A 135 14.97 7.77 9.69
N SER A 136 15.16 8.36 8.51
CA SER A 136 14.84 9.76 8.23
C SER A 136 13.36 10.01 7.94
N ASP A 137 12.59 8.96 7.64
CA ASP A 137 11.15 9.07 7.43
C ASP A 137 10.43 9.24 8.78
N THR A 138 10.20 10.50 9.13
CA THR A 138 9.56 10.86 10.40
C THR A 138 8.14 10.30 10.54
N LYS A 139 7.38 10.20 9.44
CA LYS A 139 6.01 9.66 9.45
C LYS A 139 6.03 8.16 9.75
N LEU A 140 6.89 7.41 9.05
CA LEU A 140 7.08 5.98 9.28
C LEU A 140 7.54 5.72 10.71
N MET A 141 8.60 6.40 11.16
CA MET A 141 9.17 6.18 12.48
C MET A 141 8.20 6.51 13.62
N ASN A 142 7.39 7.55 13.47
CA ASN A 142 6.35 7.90 14.46
C ASN A 142 5.22 6.88 14.47
N ALA A 143 4.77 6.40 13.29
CA ALA A 143 3.74 5.36 13.19
C ALA A 143 4.19 4.05 13.90
N ILE A 144 5.44 3.63 13.68
CA ILE A 144 5.99 2.43 14.33
C ILE A 144 6.09 2.63 15.84
N ARG A 145 6.65 3.76 16.32
CA ARG A 145 6.79 4.06 17.75
C ARG A 145 5.44 4.03 18.47
N GLN A 146 4.46 4.70 17.90
CA GLN A 146 3.11 4.76 18.46
C GLN A 146 2.44 3.40 18.48
N ALA A 147 2.59 2.60 17.42
CA ALA A 147 2.03 1.25 17.36
C ALA A 147 2.68 0.30 18.40
N ILE A 148 3.98 0.43 18.65
CA ILE A 148 4.68 -0.33 19.71
C ILE A 148 4.16 0.11 21.08
N ASP A 149 4.10 1.41 21.36
CA ASP A 149 3.69 1.95 22.66
C ASP A 149 2.26 1.55 23.04
N GLU A 150 1.35 1.51 22.07
CA GLU A 150 -0.04 1.09 22.28
C GLU A 150 -0.26 -0.41 22.32
N SER A 151 0.67 -1.19 21.79
CA SER A 151 0.58 -2.65 21.74
C SER A 151 1.44 -3.35 22.79
N LYS A 152 2.21 -2.60 23.59
CA LYS A 152 3.06 -3.16 24.65
C LYS A 152 2.23 -3.82 25.75
N GLU A 153 2.78 -4.89 26.28
CA GLU A 153 2.27 -5.60 27.46
C GLU A 153 3.02 -5.16 28.72
N ASP A 154 2.72 -5.76 29.87
CA ASP A 154 3.27 -5.36 31.18
C ASP A 154 4.80 -5.36 31.24
N ASP A 155 5.48 -6.08 30.36
CA ASP A 155 6.94 -6.16 30.24
C ASP A 155 7.53 -5.19 29.21
N ASP A 156 6.77 -4.22 28.72
CA ASP A 156 7.12 -3.23 27.68
C ASP A 156 7.37 -3.81 26.27
N TRP A 157 7.11 -5.08 26.05
CA TRP A 157 7.26 -5.72 24.75
C TRP A 157 5.92 -5.79 24.01
N ALA A 158 5.94 -5.54 22.71
CA ALA A 158 4.79 -5.56 21.84
C ALA A 158 4.92 -6.66 20.80
N LEU A 159 3.91 -7.54 20.68
CA LEU A 159 3.85 -8.59 19.66
C LEU A 159 3.87 -7.98 18.25
N ALA A 160 4.74 -8.46 17.38
CA ALA A 160 4.89 -8.00 16.01
C ALA A 160 3.58 -8.02 15.20
N ALA A 161 2.71 -9.00 15.46
CA ALA A 161 1.38 -9.09 14.84
C ALA A 161 0.47 -7.93 15.28
N LYS A 162 0.44 -7.59 16.59
CA LYS A 162 -0.35 -6.47 17.12
C LYS A 162 0.17 -5.13 16.58
N VAL A 163 1.49 -4.94 16.57
CA VAL A 163 2.14 -3.75 16.01
C VAL A 163 1.78 -3.57 14.53
N SER A 164 1.90 -4.64 13.73
CA SER A 164 1.54 -4.63 12.30
C SER A 164 0.09 -4.23 12.07
N GLN A 165 -0.82 -4.78 12.87
CA GLN A 165 -2.24 -4.49 12.80
C GLN A 165 -2.55 -3.03 13.17
N GLN A 166 -1.89 -2.48 14.20
CA GLN A 166 -2.06 -1.09 14.61
C GLN A 166 -1.59 -0.11 13.54
N ILE A 167 -0.41 -0.34 12.94
CA ILE A 167 0.07 0.51 11.86
C ILE A 167 -0.92 0.49 10.69
N SER A 168 -1.38 -0.69 10.27
CA SER A 168 -2.30 -0.84 9.14
C SER A 168 -3.69 -0.23 9.40
N ARG A 169 -4.14 -0.19 10.64
CA ARG A 169 -5.43 0.46 11.01
C ARG A 169 -5.37 1.98 11.01
N ARG A 170 -4.20 2.56 11.30
CA ARG A 170 -4.05 4.01 11.51
C ARG A 170 -3.47 4.73 10.31
N THR A 171 -2.81 4.01 9.44
CA THR A 171 -2.13 4.60 8.30
C THR A 171 -2.49 3.85 7.02
N SER A 172 -2.51 4.58 5.91
CA SER A 172 -2.64 3.97 4.58
C SER A 172 -1.30 3.41 4.06
N MET A 173 -0.27 3.34 4.94
CA MET A 173 1.04 2.82 4.57
C MET A 173 1.04 1.30 4.52
N SER A 174 1.78 0.75 3.55
CA SER A 174 2.08 -0.68 3.45
C SER A 174 3.59 -0.88 3.60
N PRO A 175 4.07 -1.97 4.19
CA PRO A 175 5.50 -2.29 4.21
C PRO A 175 6.08 -2.37 2.80
N LYS A 176 5.26 -2.74 1.81
CA LYS A 176 5.61 -2.76 0.39
C LYS A 176 6.01 -1.39 -0.16
N ASN A 177 5.47 -0.29 0.37
CA ASN A 177 5.84 1.07 0.00
C ASN A 177 7.29 1.44 0.37
N PHE A 178 7.93 0.60 1.16
CA PHE A 178 9.31 0.75 1.63
C PHE A 178 10.21 -0.40 1.17
N GLY A 179 9.75 -1.24 0.22
CA GLY A 179 10.53 -2.37 -0.30
C GLY A 179 10.51 -3.63 0.59
N TYR A 180 9.62 -3.73 1.58
CA TYR A 180 9.59 -4.87 2.50
C TYR A 180 8.29 -5.67 2.37
N ALA A 181 8.39 -6.99 2.44
CA ALA A 181 7.23 -7.89 2.33
C ALA A 181 6.29 -7.79 3.55
N THR A 182 6.83 -7.50 4.74
CA THR A 182 6.06 -7.48 6.01
C THR A 182 6.54 -6.37 6.93
N TRP A 183 5.65 -5.90 7.83
CA TRP A 183 6.00 -4.92 8.86
C TRP A 183 7.15 -5.37 9.77
N PRO A 184 7.21 -6.61 10.26
CA PRO A 184 8.34 -7.06 11.06
C PRO A 184 9.69 -6.94 10.36
N LYS A 185 9.78 -7.30 9.07
CA LYS A 185 11.01 -7.14 8.28
C LYS A 185 11.41 -5.67 8.12
N LEU A 186 10.43 -4.78 7.87
CA LEU A 186 10.68 -3.34 7.78
C LEU A 186 11.16 -2.76 9.12
N ILE A 187 10.51 -3.10 10.22
CA ILE A 187 10.88 -2.63 11.57
C ILE A 187 12.29 -3.10 11.92
N HIS A 188 12.61 -4.38 11.67
CA HIS A 188 13.96 -4.92 11.83
C HIS A 188 15.00 -4.11 11.04
N ALA A 189 14.75 -3.81 9.77
CA ALA A 189 15.65 -3.07 8.91
C ALA A 189 15.92 -1.64 9.38
N THR A 190 15.04 -1.02 10.16
CA THR A 190 15.30 0.30 10.76
C THR A 190 16.38 0.24 11.84
N GLU A 191 16.64 -0.91 12.46
CA GLU A 191 17.55 -1.10 13.63
C GLU A 191 17.31 -0.09 14.78
N SER A 192 16.15 0.55 14.79
CA SER A 192 15.81 1.62 15.74
C SER A 192 15.08 1.10 16.97
N PHE A 193 14.73 -0.17 16.99
CA PHE A 193 13.95 -0.83 18.03
C PHE A 193 14.72 -2.04 18.58
N GLU A 194 14.39 -2.45 19.81
CA GLU A 194 14.84 -3.74 20.34
C GLU A 194 13.90 -4.84 19.86
N GLU A 195 14.44 -6.03 19.67
CA GLU A 195 13.68 -7.19 19.22
C GLU A 195 14.07 -8.45 19.96
N ARG A 196 13.09 -9.32 20.21
CA ARG A 196 13.28 -10.64 20.77
C ARG A 196 12.26 -11.64 20.20
N LYS A 197 12.48 -12.92 20.45
CA LYS A 197 11.45 -13.96 20.32
C LYS A 197 10.99 -14.36 21.71
N ASN A 198 9.66 -14.41 21.90
CA ASN A 198 9.11 -14.88 23.18
C ASN A 198 9.18 -16.41 23.30
N ALA A 199 8.76 -16.95 24.45
CA ALA A 199 8.76 -18.39 24.72
C ALA A 199 7.95 -19.23 23.71
N LYS A 200 7.00 -18.63 22.99
CA LYS A 200 6.20 -19.27 21.92
C LYS A 200 6.83 -19.09 20.54
N GLY A 201 8.02 -18.48 20.42
CA GLY A 201 8.72 -18.22 19.16
C GLY A 201 8.20 -16.99 18.38
N HIS A 202 7.27 -16.24 18.91
CA HIS A 202 6.74 -15.05 18.26
C HIS A 202 7.70 -13.87 18.42
N GLN A 203 7.87 -13.08 17.36
CA GLN A 203 8.70 -11.88 17.37
C GLN A 203 8.00 -10.73 18.12
N GLU A 204 8.76 -10.02 18.95
CA GLU A 204 8.33 -8.88 19.73
C GLU A 204 9.29 -7.70 19.55
N PHE A 205 8.76 -6.49 19.66
CA PHE A 205 9.49 -5.23 19.55
C PHE A 205 9.32 -4.38 20.80
N LYS A 206 10.38 -3.62 21.14
CA LYS A 206 10.40 -2.65 22.24
C LYS A 206 11.08 -1.36 21.79
N LEU A 207 10.66 -0.24 22.33
CA LEU A 207 11.34 1.04 22.14
C LEU A 207 12.71 1.01 22.82
N LYS A 208 13.77 1.38 22.07
CA LYS A 208 15.08 1.58 22.70
C LYS A 208 15.01 2.72 23.70
N THR A 209 15.26 2.43 24.96
CA THR A 209 15.45 3.46 25.98
C THR A 209 16.67 4.30 25.61
N LYS A 210 16.52 5.62 25.55
CA LYS A 210 17.69 6.51 25.44
C LYS A 210 18.57 6.22 26.65
N ALA A 211 19.73 5.60 26.42
CA ALA A 211 20.77 5.55 27.45
C ALA A 211 21.02 6.98 27.90
N GLY A 212 20.79 7.25 29.19
CA GLY A 212 21.03 8.54 29.77
C GLY A 212 22.47 8.97 29.49
N LYS A 213 22.64 10.16 28.92
CA LYS A 213 23.91 10.84 28.99
C LYS A 213 24.16 11.17 30.47
N GLN A 214 25.04 10.40 31.10
CA GLN A 214 25.80 10.88 32.22
C GLN A 214 26.89 11.82 31.73
#